data_f8ad2c8a6c72fdfd4820e732fd9a5fa5
#
_entry.id   f8ad2c8a6c72fdfd4820e732fd9a5fa5
#
_cell.length_a   1.000
_cell.length_b   1.000
_cell.length_c   1.000
_cell.angle_alpha   90.00
_cell.angle_beta   90.00
_cell.angle_gamma   90.00
#
_symmetry.space_group_name_H-M   'P 1'
#
loop_
_entity.id
_entity.type
_entity.pdbx_description
1 polymer ?
#
loop_
_entity_poly.entity_id
_entity_poly.type
_entity_poly.pdbx_seq_one_letter_code
_entity_poly.pdbx_strand_id
1 'polypeptide(L)'
;MPNLPIADLSLKKIKDTIAPIDWKMQQDVIKHTYHYIQIGSKLFNKKFDLIPVLFNLSGRSAGMYRWKSLAMKKKDKLGIIRYNPWIFAKHYEENYMTTVPHEAAHYLARCMYGEKLRPHGQEWKSIMQHFGANNAVTVDFDMKGIPTRRSRKFKYHCSCMTHQLGIRRHNKHSNNQASYFCTKCYSKLNFSMEC
;
A
#
# COMPACT_ATOMS: atom_id res chain seq x y z
N MET A 1 5.83 21.69 19.13
CA MET A 1 5.76 20.65 18.07
C MET A 1 4.63 21.04 17.14
N PRO A 2 4.84 21.30 15.84
CA PRO A 2 3.77 21.77 14.97
C PRO A 2 2.86 20.59 14.59
N ASN A 3 1.57 20.76 14.85
CA ASN A 3 0.50 19.93 14.31
C ASN A 3 0.53 20.04 12.78
N LEU A 4 0.82 18.94 12.10
CA LEU A 4 0.59 18.83 10.67
C LEU A 4 -0.92 18.77 10.41
N PRO A 5 -1.48 19.58 9.50
CA PRO A 5 -2.91 19.55 9.21
C PRO A 5 -3.29 18.21 8.59
N ILE A 6 -4.30 17.58 9.18
CA ILE A 6 -5.04 16.49 8.57
C ILE A 6 -5.66 17.08 7.31
N ALA A 7 -5.26 16.56 6.14
CA ALA A 7 -5.83 16.97 4.87
C ALA A 7 -7.36 16.77 4.94
N ASP A 8 -8.08 17.87 4.80
CA ASP A 8 -9.53 17.92 4.69
C ASP A 8 -9.99 17.12 3.47
N LEU A 9 -10.29 15.86 3.69
CA LEU A 9 -11.05 15.05 2.77
C LEU A 9 -12.51 15.31 3.10
N SER A 10 -13.17 16.13 2.31
CA SER A 10 -14.61 16.38 2.37
C SER A 10 -15.36 15.03 2.46
N LEU A 11 -15.63 14.62 3.69
CA LEU A 11 -16.35 13.41 4.06
C LEU A 11 -17.84 13.65 3.82
N LYS A 12 -18.32 13.40 2.61
CA LYS A 12 -19.74 13.06 2.41
C LYS A 12 -20.03 11.83 3.25
N LYS A 13 -20.90 11.99 4.26
CA LYS A 13 -21.41 11.02 5.22
C LYS A 13 -21.39 9.58 4.66
N ILE A 14 -20.42 8.78 5.04
CA ILE A 14 -20.49 7.33 4.92
C ILE A 14 -20.87 6.85 6.32
N LYS A 15 -22.15 6.52 6.52
CA LYS A 15 -22.63 5.68 7.63
C LYS A 15 -21.83 4.39 7.52
N ASP A 16 -21.07 4.00 8.54
CA ASP A 16 -20.25 2.77 8.65
C ASP A 16 -18.75 2.91 8.31
N THR A 17 -18.14 4.09 8.45
CA THR A 17 -16.69 4.21 8.31
C THR A 17 -16.00 3.87 9.64
N ILE A 18 -15.07 2.91 9.61
CA ILE A 18 -14.23 2.56 10.75
C ILE A 18 -13.32 3.75 11.08
N ALA A 19 -13.17 4.09 12.36
CA ALA A 19 -12.19 5.06 12.80
C ALA A 19 -10.76 4.49 12.62
N PRO A 20 -9.76 5.31 12.29
CA PRO A 20 -8.36 4.85 12.22
C PRO A 20 -7.85 4.52 13.63
N ILE A 21 -6.76 3.73 13.70
CA ILE A 21 -6.08 3.47 14.98
C ILE A 21 -5.66 4.78 15.66
N ASP A 22 -5.81 4.82 16.98
CA ASP A 22 -5.46 5.97 17.81
C ASP A 22 -3.93 6.15 17.94
N TRP A 23 -3.53 7.22 18.60
CA TRP A 23 -2.11 7.54 18.83
C TRP A 23 -1.38 6.43 19.61
N LYS A 24 -2.00 5.82 20.61
CA LYS A 24 -1.38 4.77 21.43
C LYS A 24 -1.06 3.54 20.58
N MET A 25 -2.04 3.09 19.82
CA MET A 25 -1.89 1.95 18.88
C MET A 25 -0.82 2.27 17.82
N GLN A 26 -0.78 3.51 17.31
CA GLN A 26 0.28 3.92 16.37
C GLN A 26 1.68 3.82 17.01
N GLN A 27 1.83 4.26 18.27
CA GLN A 27 3.11 4.14 18.98
C GLN A 27 3.53 2.68 19.18
N ASP A 28 2.59 1.78 19.43
CA ASP A 28 2.87 0.35 19.57
C ASP A 28 3.33 -0.25 18.24
N VAL A 29 2.69 0.09 17.13
CA VAL A 29 3.12 -0.33 15.79
C VAL A 29 4.50 0.21 15.42
N ILE A 30 4.82 1.47 15.79
CA ILE A 30 6.15 2.06 15.59
C ILE A 30 7.20 1.28 16.37
N LYS A 31 6.97 1.04 17.66
CA LYS A 31 7.88 0.26 18.52
C LYS A 31 8.12 -1.14 17.95
N HIS A 32 7.06 -1.79 17.49
CA HIS A 32 7.14 -3.12 16.89
C HIS A 32 7.92 -3.12 15.58
N THR A 33 7.73 -2.10 14.74
CA THR A 33 8.53 -1.91 13.52
C THR A 33 10.02 -1.77 13.86
N TYR A 34 10.34 -0.95 14.85
CA TYR A 34 11.72 -0.74 15.28
C TYR A 34 12.33 -1.99 15.94
N HIS A 35 11.53 -2.78 16.62
CA HIS A 35 11.94 -4.07 17.16
C HIS A 35 12.42 -5.01 16.05
N TYR A 36 11.69 -5.14 14.92
CA TYR A 36 12.14 -5.95 13.78
C TYR A 36 13.39 -5.38 13.10
N ILE A 37 13.56 -4.06 13.04
CA ILE A 37 14.80 -3.45 12.56
C ILE A 37 15.99 -3.80 13.48
N GLN A 38 15.77 -3.84 14.79
CA GLN A 38 16.79 -4.25 15.75
C GLN A 38 17.12 -5.76 15.65
N ILE A 39 16.12 -6.63 15.44
CA ILE A 39 16.36 -8.05 15.14
C ILE A 39 17.23 -8.17 13.89
N GLY A 40 16.91 -7.42 12.82
CA GLY A 40 17.72 -7.37 11.62
C GLY A 40 19.15 -6.90 11.88
N SER A 41 19.34 -5.92 12.78
CA SER A 41 20.67 -5.44 13.16
C SER A 41 21.52 -6.55 13.80
N LYS A 42 20.91 -7.37 14.63
CA LYS A 42 21.56 -8.55 15.24
C LYS A 42 21.83 -9.63 14.18
N LEU A 43 20.85 -9.95 13.35
CA LEU A 43 20.94 -10.96 12.30
C LEU A 43 22.10 -10.71 11.33
N PHE A 44 22.27 -9.47 10.89
CA PHE A 44 23.28 -9.09 9.92
C PHE A 44 24.58 -8.55 10.54
N ASN A 45 24.67 -8.53 11.86
CA ASN A 45 25.77 -7.90 12.60
C ASN A 45 26.09 -6.47 12.06
N LYS A 46 25.04 -5.72 11.80
CA LYS A 46 25.10 -4.38 11.17
C LYS A 46 24.06 -3.46 11.77
N LYS A 47 24.46 -2.26 12.16
CA LYS A 47 23.52 -1.25 12.63
C LYS A 47 22.69 -0.70 11.47
N PHE A 48 21.36 -0.75 11.60
CA PHE A 48 20.41 -0.09 10.72
C PHE A 48 19.79 1.12 11.41
N ASP A 49 19.62 2.19 10.66
CA ASP A 49 18.96 3.39 11.16
C ASP A 49 17.45 3.17 11.32
N LEU A 50 16.88 3.82 12.33
CA LEU A 50 15.42 3.87 12.46
C LEU A 50 14.86 4.87 11.46
N ILE A 51 14.01 4.39 10.56
CA ILE A 51 13.40 5.22 9.52
C ILE A 51 12.01 5.70 9.93
N PRO A 52 11.51 6.81 9.33
CA PRO A 52 10.17 7.31 9.65
C PRO A 52 9.08 6.27 9.37
N VAL A 53 8.15 6.15 10.31
CA VAL A 53 6.93 5.35 10.19
C VAL A 53 5.73 6.30 10.16
N LEU A 54 4.89 6.21 9.14
CA LEU A 54 3.76 7.11 8.90
C LEU A 54 2.45 6.33 8.78
N PHE A 55 1.36 6.88 9.31
CA PHE A 55 0.00 6.31 9.22
C PHE A 55 -0.86 7.11 8.22
N ASN A 56 -0.40 7.20 6.99
CA ASN A 56 -1.03 7.99 5.93
C ASN A 56 -1.25 7.20 4.63
N LEU A 57 -1.22 5.88 4.71
CA LEU A 57 -1.60 5.02 3.60
C LEU A 57 -3.11 4.87 3.56
N SER A 58 -3.68 4.79 2.37
CA SER A 58 -5.11 4.57 2.14
C SER A 58 -5.33 3.59 0.99
N GLY A 59 -6.55 3.07 0.87
CA GLY A 59 -6.90 2.07 -0.15
C GLY A 59 -6.70 0.65 0.34
N ARG A 60 -6.29 -0.27 -0.52
CA ARG A 60 -6.27 -1.71 -0.25
C ARG A 60 -4.96 -2.23 0.34
N SER A 61 -3.92 -1.44 0.41
CA SER A 61 -2.63 -1.86 0.97
C SER A 61 -2.57 -1.56 2.45
N ALA A 62 -2.22 -2.54 3.27
CA ALA A 62 -2.07 -2.39 4.72
C ALA A 62 -0.76 -1.72 5.09
N GLY A 63 0.33 -2.05 4.40
CA GLY A 63 1.66 -1.48 4.57
C GLY A 63 2.31 -1.12 3.24
N MET A 64 3.39 -0.37 3.31
CA MET A 64 4.25 -0.03 2.19
C MET A 64 5.60 0.49 2.69
N TYR A 65 6.67 -0.22 2.44
CA TYR A 65 8.00 0.39 2.45
C TYR A 65 8.21 1.14 1.13
N ARG A 66 8.49 2.42 1.24
CA ARG A 66 8.77 3.27 0.08
C ARG A 66 10.18 3.80 0.18
N TRP A 67 11.05 3.31 -0.70
CA TRP A 67 12.34 3.91 -0.92
C TRP A 67 12.21 5.12 -1.85
N LYS A 68 12.99 6.15 -1.61
CA LYS A 68 12.95 7.37 -2.39
C LYS A 68 14.16 7.45 -3.32
N SER A 69 13.90 7.65 -4.60
CA SER A 69 14.88 7.89 -5.67
C SER A 69 15.71 9.16 -5.42
N LEU A 70 16.80 9.28 -6.15
CA LEU A 70 17.88 10.29 -6.13
C LEU A 70 17.52 11.79 -5.97
N ALA A 71 16.26 12.18 -6.14
CA ALA A 71 15.81 13.57 -6.06
C ALA A 71 15.62 14.11 -4.64
N MET A 72 15.89 13.33 -3.57
CA MET A 72 15.64 13.73 -2.19
C MET A 72 16.90 14.02 -1.40
N LYS A 73 16.75 14.95 -0.41
CA LYS A 73 17.83 15.37 0.47
C LYS A 73 18.53 14.16 1.12
N LYS A 74 19.86 14.23 1.29
CA LYS A 74 20.71 13.17 1.87
C LYS A 74 20.11 12.46 3.12
N LYS A 75 19.30 13.18 3.91
CA LYS A 75 18.66 12.75 5.14
C LYS A 75 17.57 11.68 4.95
N ASP A 76 16.97 11.60 3.77
CA ASP A 76 15.80 10.71 3.50
C ASP A 76 16.14 9.53 2.59
N LYS A 77 17.41 9.23 2.38
CA LYS A 77 17.87 8.19 1.42
C LYS A 77 17.43 6.77 1.79
N LEU A 78 17.13 6.51 3.06
CA LEU A 78 16.77 5.18 3.56
C LEU A 78 15.29 4.82 3.35
N GLY A 79 14.47 5.78 2.94
CA GLY A 79 13.05 5.58 2.71
C GLY A 79 12.17 5.77 3.95
N ILE A 80 10.91 5.35 3.82
CA ILE A 80 9.89 5.43 4.86
C ILE A 80 9.03 4.18 4.86
N ILE A 81 8.54 3.77 6.02
CA ILE A 81 7.46 2.78 6.13
C ILE A 81 6.14 3.52 6.34
N ARG A 82 5.11 3.08 5.64
CA ARG A 82 3.77 3.66 5.72
C ARG A 82 2.76 2.57 6.02
N TYR A 83 1.86 2.82 6.94
CA TYR A 83 0.75 1.92 7.28
C TYR A 83 -0.60 2.56 6.99
N ASN A 84 -1.60 1.72 6.75
CA ASN A 84 -2.99 2.12 6.57
C ASN A 84 -3.71 2.05 7.93
N PRO A 85 -4.00 3.20 8.56
CA PRO A 85 -4.52 3.21 9.93
C PRO A 85 -5.93 2.62 10.03
N TRP A 86 -6.70 2.59 8.96
CA TRP A 86 -8.05 2.00 8.93
C TRP A 86 -8.00 0.47 8.78
N ILE A 87 -7.08 -0.06 7.96
CA ILE A 87 -6.88 -1.51 7.87
C ILE A 87 -6.36 -2.04 9.19
N PHE A 88 -5.41 -1.33 9.81
CA PHE A 88 -4.93 -1.68 11.16
C PHE A 88 -6.06 -1.61 12.19
N ALA A 89 -6.93 -0.62 12.17
CA ALA A 89 -8.05 -0.54 13.12
C ALA A 89 -8.98 -1.75 13.05
N LYS A 90 -9.22 -2.28 11.86
CA LYS A 90 -10.10 -3.43 11.65
C LYS A 90 -9.43 -4.78 11.90
N HIS A 91 -8.15 -4.90 11.58
CA HIS A 91 -7.39 -6.14 11.59
C HIS A 91 -6.07 -5.96 12.35
N TYR A 92 -6.14 -5.45 13.60
CA TYR A 92 -4.95 -5.00 14.33
C TYR A 92 -3.94 -6.12 14.55
N GLU A 93 -4.35 -7.20 15.22
CA GLU A 93 -3.45 -8.29 15.58
C GLU A 93 -2.82 -8.95 14.33
N GLU A 94 -3.63 -9.18 13.31
CA GLU A 94 -3.14 -9.77 12.07
C GLU A 94 -2.09 -8.87 11.40
N ASN A 95 -2.34 -7.56 11.28
CA ASN A 95 -1.39 -6.63 10.69
C ASN A 95 -0.15 -6.44 11.56
N TYR A 96 -0.32 -6.44 12.87
CA TYR A 96 0.78 -6.34 13.82
C TYR A 96 1.77 -7.50 13.64
N MET A 97 1.26 -8.72 13.42
CA MET A 97 2.06 -9.93 13.27
C MET A 97 2.53 -10.22 11.83
N THR A 98 1.87 -9.65 10.81
CA THR A 98 2.18 -9.94 9.41
C THR A 98 2.70 -8.73 8.65
N THR A 99 1.96 -7.62 8.65
CA THR A 99 2.32 -6.42 7.86
C THR A 99 3.54 -5.69 8.43
N VAL A 100 3.68 -5.64 9.75
CA VAL A 100 4.83 -4.94 10.38
C VAL A 100 6.17 -5.62 10.03
N PRO A 101 6.35 -6.93 10.27
CA PRO A 101 7.58 -7.60 9.84
C PRO A 101 7.80 -7.57 8.33
N HIS A 102 6.73 -7.64 7.53
CA HIS A 102 6.78 -7.57 6.07
C HIS A 102 7.47 -6.28 5.58
N GLU A 103 7.04 -5.12 6.09
CA GLU A 103 7.61 -3.83 5.68
C GLU A 103 9.01 -3.61 6.26
N ALA A 104 9.27 -4.09 7.48
CA ALA A 104 10.62 -4.07 8.06
C ALA A 104 11.59 -4.94 7.24
N ALA A 105 11.15 -6.11 6.78
CA ALA A 105 11.95 -6.99 5.94
C ALA A 105 12.28 -6.34 4.58
N HIS A 106 11.35 -5.61 3.97
CA HIS A 106 11.62 -4.82 2.76
C HIS A 106 12.71 -3.78 2.96
N TYR A 107 12.65 -3.05 4.09
CA TYR A 107 13.69 -2.07 4.44
C TYR A 107 15.06 -2.72 4.60
N LEU A 108 15.15 -3.79 5.39
CA LEU A 108 16.40 -4.50 5.64
C LEU A 108 16.99 -5.13 4.38
N ALA A 109 16.16 -5.81 3.60
CA ALA A 109 16.57 -6.39 2.32
C ALA A 109 17.17 -5.33 1.40
N ARG A 110 16.52 -4.16 1.32
CA ARG A 110 17.02 -3.03 0.55
C ARG A 110 18.38 -2.53 1.03
N CYS A 111 18.56 -2.38 2.35
CA CYS A 111 19.82 -1.92 2.95
C CYS A 111 20.98 -2.89 2.78
N MET A 112 20.67 -4.19 2.70
CA MET A 112 21.69 -5.25 2.57
C MET A 112 22.06 -5.53 1.14
N TYR A 113 21.08 -5.61 0.25
CA TYR A 113 21.28 -6.16 -1.10
C TYR A 113 21.09 -5.12 -2.22
N GLY A 114 20.67 -3.88 -1.88
CA GLY A 114 20.61 -2.76 -2.83
C GLY A 114 19.33 -2.69 -3.66
N GLU A 115 19.42 -1.99 -4.82
CA GLU A 115 18.25 -1.54 -5.59
C GLU A 115 17.62 -2.59 -6.51
N LYS A 116 18.41 -3.54 -6.96
CA LYS A 116 18.00 -4.50 -8.00
C LYS A 116 17.26 -5.72 -7.44
N LEU A 117 16.82 -5.65 -6.19
CA LEU A 117 16.07 -6.73 -5.55
C LEU A 117 14.69 -6.93 -6.19
N ARG A 118 14.33 -8.19 -6.38
CA ARG A 118 12.93 -8.55 -6.64
C ARG A 118 12.12 -8.35 -5.36
N PRO A 119 11.01 -7.60 -5.39
CA PRO A 119 10.09 -7.58 -4.26
C PRO A 119 9.70 -9.02 -3.89
N HIS A 120 9.76 -9.35 -2.60
CA HIS A 120 9.47 -10.70 -2.09
C HIS A 120 10.37 -11.81 -2.68
N GLY A 121 11.58 -11.47 -3.11
CA GLY A 121 12.63 -12.41 -3.54
C GLY A 121 13.17 -13.27 -2.39
N GLN A 122 14.18 -14.09 -2.70
CA GLN A 122 14.76 -15.01 -1.71
C GLN A 122 15.34 -14.28 -0.50
N GLU A 123 15.92 -13.10 -0.71
CA GLU A 123 16.52 -12.27 0.34
C GLU A 123 15.46 -11.80 1.33
N TRP A 124 14.35 -11.30 0.83
CA TRP A 124 13.21 -10.89 1.66
C TRP A 124 12.60 -12.08 2.40
N LYS A 125 12.40 -13.22 1.73
CA LYS A 125 11.87 -14.44 2.33
C LYS A 125 12.76 -14.97 3.46
N SER A 126 14.07 -14.93 3.27
CA SER A 126 15.04 -15.33 4.30
C SER A 126 14.92 -14.45 5.54
N ILE A 127 14.77 -13.13 5.39
CA ILE A 127 14.58 -12.22 6.51
C ILE A 127 13.26 -12.51 7.23
N MET A 128 12.17 -12.72 6.50
CA MET A 128 10.86 -13.07 7.09
C MET A 128 10.94 -14.38 7.89
N GLN A 129 11.66 -15.36 7.38
CA GLN A 129 11.89 -16.64 8.08
C GLN A 129 12.66 -16.44 9.40
N HIS A 130 13.70 -15.60 9.40
CA HIS A 130 14.43 -15.26 10.63
C HIS A 130 13.58 -14.45 11.63
N PHE A 131 12.61 -13.72 11.16
CA PHE A 131 11.63 -13.05 12.02
C PHE A 131 10.60 -14.03 12.64
N GLY A 132 10.56 -15.27 12.19
CA GLY A 132 9.49 -16.21 12.54
C GLY A 132 8.12 -15.77 12.03
N ALA A 133 8.10 -14.89 11.02
CA ALA A 133 6.88 -14.30 10.46
C ALA A 133 6.45 -15.01 9.17
N ASN A 134 5.14 -14.98 8.92
CA ASN A 134 4.58 -15.56 7.70
C ASN A 134 5.11 -14.79 6.46
N ASN A 135 5.65 -15.53 5.50
CA ASN A 135 6.18 -15.00 4.25
C ASN A 135 5.14 -14.91 3.12
N ALA A 136 3.84 -14.99 3.42
CA ALA A 136 2.78 -14.75 2.46
C ALA A 136 2.89 -13.32 1.91
N VAL A 137 2.82 -13.21 0.58
CA VAL A 137 3.01 -11.93 -0.12
C VAL A 137 1.79 -11.04 -0.04
N THR A 138 0.61 -11.65 0.06
CA THR A 138 -0.67 -10.95 0.09
C THR A 138 -1.56 -11.52 1.19
N VAL A 139 -2.23 -10.63 1.92
CA VAL A 139 -3.33 -10.96 2.82
C VAL A 139 -4.59 -10.33 2.22
N ASP A 140 -5.66 -11.09 2.14
CA ASP A 140 -6.96 -10.60 1.65
C ASP A 140 -7.80 -10.13 2.85
N PHE A 141 -7.68 -8.84 3.15
CA PHE A 141 -8.44 -8.21 4.24
C PHE A 141 -9.88 -7.92 3.82
N ASP A 142 -10.82 -8.14 4.74
CA ASP A 142 -12.18 -7.62 4.57
C ASP A 142 -12.15 -6.07 4.60
N MET A 143 -12.44 -5.46 3.46
CA MET A 143 -12.39 -4.02 3.24
C MET A 143 -13.69 -3.27 3.57
N LYS A 144 -14.70 -3.95 4.10
CA LYS A 144 -15.98 -3.32 4.46
C LYS A 144 -15.76 -2.26 5.55
N GLY A 145 -16.24 -1.03 5.33
CA GLY A 145 -16.08 0.11 6.26
C GLY A 145 -14.72 0.81 6.20
N ILE A 146 -13.75 0.30 5.42
CA ILE A 146 -12.44 0.94 5.25
C ILE A 146 -12.52 1.98 4.12
N PRO A 147 -12.06 3.24 4.35
CA PRO A 147 -12.05 4.26 3.32
C PRO A 147 -11.18 3.84 2.13
N THR A 148 -11.79 3.64 0.98
CA THR A 148 -11.10 3.35 -0.27
C THR A 148 -11.34 4.45 -1.29
N ARG A 149 -10.32 4.79 -2.07
CA ARG A 149 -10.47 5.75 -3.14
C ARG A 149 -11.46 5.21 -4.17
N ARG A 150 -12.60 5.85 -4.32
CA ARG A 150 -13.53 5.54 -5.40
C ARG A 150 -12.92 6.01 -6.72
N SER A 151 -12.56 5.08 -7.60
CA SER A 151 -12.17 5.44 -8.95
C SER A 151 -13.44 5.69 -9.78
N ARG A 152 -13.46 6.80 -10.54
CA ARG A 152 -14.54 7.04 -11.51
C ARG A 152 -14.60 5.86 -12.48
N LYS A 153 -15.82 5.40 -12.72
CA LYS A 153 -16.14 4.40 -13.73
C LYS A 153 -16.82 5.11 -14.90
N PHE A 154 -16.50 4.68 -16.10
CA PHE A 154 -17.01 5.20 -17.34
C PHE A 154 -17.73 4.10 -18.08
N LYS A 155 -18.95 4.37 -18.53
CA LYS A 155 -19.75 3.39 -19.29
C LYS A 155 -19.22 3.28 -20.71
N TYR A 156 -19.05 2.07 -21.15
CA TYR A 156 -18.72 1.70 -22.51
C TYR A 156 -19.72 0.63 -22.97
N HIS A 157 -19.98 0.55 -24.23
CA HIS A 157 -20.85 -0.48 -24.80
C HIS A 157 -20.15 -1.20 -25.93
N CYS A 158 -20.53 -2.44 -26.13
CA CYS A 158 -20.27 -3.24 -27.29
C CYS A 158 -21.62 -3.71 -27.85
N SER A 159 -21.60 -4.56 -28.88
CA SER A 159 -22.83 -5.10 -29.47
C SER A 159 -23.65 -5.99 -28.53
N CYS A 160 -23.06 -6.54 -27.46
CA CYS A 160 -23.73 -7.53 -26.61
C CYS A 160 -23.97 -7.07 -25.16
N MET A 161 -23.27 -6.07 -24.63
CA MET A 161 -23.41 -5.65 -23.24
C MET A 161 -22.77 -4.30 -22.93
N THR A 162 -23.06 -3.75 -21.73
CA THR A 162 -22.41 -2.57 -21.18
C THR A 162 -21.22 -2.95 -20.32
N HIS A 163 -20.15 -2.18 -20.39
CA HIS A 163 -18.90 -2.35 -19.65
C HIS A 163 -18.60 -1.14 -18.78
N GLN A 164 -17.85 -1.35 -17.70
CA GLN A 164 -17.39 -0.29 -16.79
C GLN A 164 -15.87 -0.19 -16.85
N LEU A 165 -15.32 0.83 -17.51
CA LEU A 165 -13.87 1.07 -17.51
C LEU A 165 -13.48 2.06 -16.42
N GLY A 166 -12.36 1.77 -15.71
CA GLY A 166 -11.78 2.70 -14.76
C GLY A 166 -11.08 3.88 -15.47
N ILE A 167 -10.83 4.97 -14.74
CA ILE A 167 -10.25 6.23 -15.23
C ILE A 167 -8.96 6.02 -16.07
N ARG A 168 -8.07 5.12 -15.68
CA ARG A 168 -6.82 4.86 -16.43
C ARG A 168 -7.08 4.31 -17.84
N ARG A 169 -8.02 3.37 -17.96
CA ARG A 169 -8.41 2.80 -19.26
C ARG A 169 -9.17 3.83 -20.09
N HIS A 170 -10.07 4.57 -19.45
CA HIS A 170 -10.81 5.66 -20.09
C HIS A 170 -9.86 6.70 -20.67
N ASN A 171 -8.91 7.23 -19.91
CA ASN A 171 -7.94 8.22 -20.37
C ASN A 171 -7.08 7.69 -21.54
N LYS A 172 -6.61 6.44 -21.49
CA LYS A 172 -5.88 5.85 -22.61
C LYS A 172 -6.72 5.75 -23.88
N HIS A 173 -8.00 5.38 -23.75
CA HIS A 173 -8.93 5.33 -24.87
C HIS A 173 -9.20 6.73 -25.43
N SER A 174 -9.52 7.70 -24.58
CA SER A 174 -9.83 9.09 -24.96
C SER A 174 -8.64 9.80 -25.62
N ASN A 175 -7.41 9.44 -25.24
CA ASN A 175 -6.17 9.96 -25.84
C ASN A 175 -5.69 9.13 -27.05
N ASN A 176 -6.51 8.25 -27.58
CA ASN A 176 -6.17 7.33 -28.68
C ASN A 176 -4.94 6.44 -28.46
N GLN A 177 -4.57 6.21 -27.17
CA GLN A 177 -3.42 5.37 -26.79
C GLN A 177 -3.76 3.88 -26.68
N ALA A 178 -5.05 3.52 -26.59
CA ALA A 178 -5.48 2.12 -26.52
C ALA A 178 -6.93 1.95 -26.99
N SER A 179 -7.21 0.81 -27.62
CA SER A 179 -8.56 0.32 -27.88
C SER A 179 -8.84 -0.89 -27.00
N TYR A 180 -10.08 -1.05 -26.55
CA TYR A 180 -10.52 -2.17 -25.72
C TYR A 180 -11.63 -2.93 -26.45
N PHE A 181 -11.66 -4.24 -26.26
CA PHE A 181 -12.58 -5.15 -26.93
C PHE A 181 -13.35 -5.97 -25.89
N CYS A 182 -14.55 -6.36 -26.24
CA CYS A 182 -15.37 -7.25 -25.41
C CYS A 182 -14.79 -8.66 -25.46
N THR A 183 -14.67 -9.32 -24.31
CA THR A 183 -14.17 -10.71 -24.22
C THR A 183 -15.20 -11.75 -24.68
N LYS A 184 -16.48 -11.35 -24.85
CA LYS A 184 -17.55 -12.26 -25.31
C LYS A 184 -17.78 -12.17 -26.81
N CYS A 185 -17.99 -10.96 -27.33
CA CYS A 185 -18.33 -10.75 -28.75
C CYS A 185 -17.18 -10.17 -29.59
N TYR A 186 -16.03 -9.93 -28.96
CA TYR A 186 -14.82 -9.41 -29.61
C TYR A 186 -14.98 -8.06 -30.31
N SER A 187 -16.15 -7.42 -30.21
CA SER A 187 -16.34 -6.07 -30.77
C SER A 187 -15.67 -4.99 -29.92
N LYS A 188 -15.27 -3.91 -30.59
CA LYS A 188 -14.64 -2.74 -29.95
C LYS A 188 -15.60 -2.09 -28.96
N LEU A 189 -15.06 -1.66 -27.82
CA LEU A 189 -15.81 -0.92 -26.83
C LEU A 189 -15.87 0.56 -27.21
N ASN A 190 -17.08 1.09 -27.27
CA ASN A 190 -17.37 2.50 -27.55
C ASN A 190 -17.80 3.22 -26.27
N PHE A 191 -17.28 4.41 -26.05
CA PHE A 191 -17.64 5.23 -24.90
C PHE A 191 -19.08 5.73 -25.02
N SER A 192 -19.91 5.54 -23.97
CA SER A 192 -21.24 6.12 -23.90
C SER A 192 -21.13 7.51 -23.34
N MET A 193 -21.28 8.55 -24.16
CA MET A 193 -21.58 9.88 -23.66
C MET A 193 -23.01 9.84 -23.12
N GLU A 194 -23.17 9.95 -21.79
CA GLU A 194 -24.48 10.29 -21.24
C GLU A 194 -24.68 11.78 -21.52
N CYS A 195 -25.70 12.10 -22.34
CA CYS A 195 -26.23 13.47 -22.47
C CYS A 195 -26.86 13.91 -21.14
#